data_6615dbf4507e81b5e2c5dceaff9d311a
#
_entry.id   6615dbf4507e81b5e2c5dceaff9d311a
#
_cell.length_a   1.000
_cell.length_b   1.000
_cell.length_c   1.000
_cell.angle_alpha   90.00
_cell.angle_beta   90.00
_cell.angle_gamma   90.00
#
_symmetry.space_group_name_H-M   'P 1'
#
loop_
_entity.id
_entity.type
_entity.pdbx_description
1 polymer ?
#
loop_
_entity_poly.entity_id
_entity_poly.type
_entity_poly.pdbx_seq_one_letter_code
_entity_poly.pdbx_strand_id
1 'polypeptide(L)'
;MAKHLHRQLKLDGAKAALLRELTDATTFQAPQALAAAIKALPIRLVRPRPLDEAISSAGGVPFEELDEGLMLRRLPGVFCAGEMLDWEAPTGGYLLTACFASGRAAAEGMLRWLRANVPANAPR
;
A
#
# COMPACT_ATOMS: atom_id res chain seq x y z
N MET A 1 -15.82 -9.04 33.84
CA MET A 1 -15.38 -9.58 32.53
C MET A 1 -14.20 -8.83 31.96
N ALA A 2 -14.27 -7.53 31.62
CA ALA A 2 -13.19 -6.78 30.99
C ALA A 2 -11.83 -6.83 31.72
N LYS A 3 -11.82 -6.59 33.04
CA LYS A 3 -10.61 -6.71 33.89
C LYS A 3 -10.01 -8.11 33.88
N HIS A 4 -10.85 -9.14 33.76
CA HIS A 4 -10.42 -10.54 33.71
C HIS A 4 -9.76 -10.85 32.34
N LEU A 5 -10.38 -10.46 31.22
CA LEU A 5 -9.82 -10.63 29.87
C LEU A 5 -8.47 -9.91 29.72
N HIS A 6 -8.37 -8.67 30.21
CA HIS A 6 -7.11 -7.94 30.21
C HIS A 6 -6.03 -8.65 31.03
N ARG A 7 -6.34 -9.03 32.28
CA ARG A 7 -5.37 -9.63 33.20
C ARG A 7 -4.87 -10.99 32.75
N GLN A 8 -5.79 -11.87 32.27
CA GLN A 8 -5.45 -13.25 31.92
C GLN A 8 -4.99 -13.43 30.47
N LEU A 9 -5.58 -12.69 29.54
CA LEU A 9 -5.37 -12.91 28.09
C LEU A 9 -4.70 -11.71 27.39
N LYS A 10 -4.41 -10.65 28.14
CA LYS A 10 -3.88 -9.39 27.58
C LYS A 10 -4.74 -8.82 26.44
N LEU A 11 -6.07 -9.04 26.56
CA LEU A 11 -7.06 -8.51 25.63
C LEU A 11 -7.53 -7.14 26.10
N ASP A 12 -7.07 -6.11 25.41
CA ASP A 12 -7.39 -4.70 25.64
C ASP A 12 -7.50 -3.92 24.33
N GLY A 13 -7.70 -2.61 24.43
CA GLY A 13 -7.75 -1.70 23.28
C GLY A 13 -8.68 -2.19 22.18
N ALA A 14 -8.21 -2.12 20.93
CA ALA A 14 -8.97 -2.48 19.75
C ALA A 14 -9.45 -3.94 19.75
N LYS A 15 -8.64 -4.87 20.24
CA LYS A 15 -9.04 -6.30 20.33
C LYS A 15 -10.26 -6.50 21.22
N ALA A 16 -10.27 -5.88 22.40
CA ALA A 16 -11.39 -5.96 23.32
C ALA A 16 -12.62 -5.21 22.80
N ALA A 17 -12.44 -4.11 22.09
CA ALA A 17 -13.52 -3.36 21.46
C ALA A 17 -14.19 -4.17 20.35
N LEU A 18 -13.43 -4.74 19.42
CA LEU A 18 -13.93 -5.60 18.34
C LEU A 18 -14.70 -6.81 18.88
N LEU A 19 -14.17 -7.46 19.92
CA LEU A 19 -14.85 -8.60 20.53
C LEU A 19 -16.22 -8.21 21.10
N ARG A 20 -16.35 -7.03 21.70
CA ARG A 20 -17.64 -6.54 22.23
C ARG A 20 -18.60 -6.11 21.14
N GLU A 21 -18.09 -5.48 20.10
CA GLU A 21 -18.89 -4.96 19.00
C GLU A 21 -19.48 -6.07 18.13
N LEU A 22 -18.73 -7.15 17.93
CA LEU A 22 -19.06 -8.20 16.99
C LEU A 22 -19.59 -9.49 17.62
N THR A 23 -19.75 -9.52 18.96
CA THR A 23 -20.37 -10.65 19.67
C THR A 23 -21.49 -10.17 20.58
N ASP A 24 -22.42 -11.07 20.87
CA ASP A 24 -23.54 -10.80 21.78
C ASP A 24 -23.16 -11.04 23.25
N ALA A 25 -24.06 -10.63 24.17
CA ALA A 25 -23.85 -10.80 25.61
C ALA A 25 -23.80 -12.26 26.01
N THR A 26 -24.46 -13.17 25.30
CA THR A 26 -24.52 -14.61 25.62
C THR A 26 -23.18 -15.28 25.34
N THR A 27 -22.44 -14.82 24.33
CA THR A 27 -21.06 -15.27 24.05
C THR A 27 -20.14 -15.06 25.27
N PHE A 28 -20.29 -13.94 25.99
CA PHE A 28 -19.49 -13.67 27.19
C PHE A 28 -19.85 -14.52 28.39
N GLN A 29 -21.02 -15.15 28.38
CA GLN A 29 -21.49 -16.05 29.45
C GLN A 29 -21.07 -17.51 29.23
N ALA A 30 -20.71 -17.88 28.01
CA ALA A 30 -20.29 -19.21 27.61
C ALA A 30 -18.78 -19.28 27.33
N PRO A 31 -17.96 -19.90 28.23
CA PRO A 31 -16.51 -19.90 28.08
C PRO A 31 -16.00 -20.48 26.75
N GLN A 32 -16.67 -21.53 26.24
CA GLN A 32 -16.30 -22.15 24.96
C GLN A 32 -16.60 -21.24 23.76
N ALA A 33 -17.77 -20.57 23.74
CA ALA A 33 -18.14 -19.63 22.73
C ALA A 33 -17.21 -18.39 22.73
N LEU A 34 -16.90 -17.90 23.93
CA LEU A 34 -15.94 -16.79 24.08
C LEU A 34 -14.56 -17.17 23.59
N ALA A 35 -14.05 -18.35 23.90
CA ALA A 35 -12.77 -18.84 23.44
C ALA A 35 -12.73 -18.97 21.89
N ALA A 36 -13.80 -19.47 21.29
CA ALA A 36 -13.93 -19.55 19.83
C ALA A 36 -13.93 -18.14 19.19
N ALA A 37 -14.70 -17.21 19.71
CA ALA A 37 -14.74 -15.83 19.25
C ALA A 37 -13.37 -15.13 19.39
N ILE A 38 -12.65 -15.34 20.46
CA ILE A 38 -11.30 -14.76 20.64
C ILE A 38 -10.32 -15.29 19.60
N LYS A 39 -10.42 -16.56 19.22
CA LYS A 39 -9.51 -17.20 18.25
C LYS A 39 -9.85 -16.90 16.81
N ALA A 40 -11.13 -16.77 16.49
CA ALA A 40 -11.61 -16.60 15.12
C ALA A 40 -12.88 -15.73 15.12
N LEU A 41 -12.70 -14.43 15.36
CA LEU A 41 -13.80 -13.47 15.33
C LEU A 41 -14.20 -13.19 13.88
N PRO A 42 -15.43 -13.53 13.44
CA PRO A 42 -15.88 -13.22 12.09
C PRO A 42 -16.13 -11.72 11.97
N ILE A 43 -15.42 -11.07 11.04
CA ILE A 43 -15.60 -9.66 10.70
C ILE A 43 -16.21 -9.59 9.30
N ARG A 44 -17.43 -9.10 9.19
CA ARG A 44 -18.09 -8.90 7.90
C ARG A 44 -17.58 -7.64 7.24
N LEU A 45 -16.84 -7.78 6.15
CA LEU A 45 -16.47 -6.66 5.30
C LEU A 45 -17.66 -6.31 4.40
N VAL A 46 -18.08 -5.06 4.41
CA VAL A 46 -19.29 -4.59 3.67
C VAL A 46 -18.90 -4.05 2.30
N ARG A 47 -17.90 -3.19 2.24
CA ARG A 47 -17.39 -2.58 1.01
C ARG A 47 -16.03 -1.93 1.26
N PRO A 48 -15.19 -1.74 0.22
CA PRO A 48 -14.03 -0.87 0.33
C PRO A 48 -14.46 0.60 0.53
N ARG A 49 -13.57 1.40 1.05
CA ARG A 49 -13.71 2.85 1.09
C ARG A 49 -13.57 3.44 -0.33
N PRO A 50 -14.07 4.66 -0.59
CA PRO A 50 -13.83 5.34 -1.87
C PRO A 50 -12.34 5.42 -2.21
N LEU A 51 -12.02 5.36 -3.51
CA LEU A 51 -10.63 5.39 -3.99
C LEU A 51 -9.92 6.69 -3.59
N ASP A 52 -10.65 7.80 -3.53
CA ASP A 52 -10.12 9.12 -3.12
C ASP A 52 -9.57 9.14 -1.68
N GLU A 53 -9.93 8.14 -0.88
CA GLU A 53 -9.42 7.97 0.49
C GLU A 53 -8.24 6.98 0.58
N ALA A 54 -7.85 6.38 -0.54
CA ALA A 54 -6.73 5.44 -0.56
C ALA A 54 -5.40 6.19 -0.36
N ILE A 55 -4.58 5.68 0.54
CA ILE A 55 -3.24 6.21 0.80
C ILE A 55 -2.18 5.55 -0.10
N SER A 56 -2.54 4.47 -0.77
CA SER A 56 -1.73 3.75 -1.76
C SER A 56 -2.66 2.93 -2.64
N SER A 57 -2.30 2.73 -3.90
CA SER A 57 -3.09 1.97 -4.87
C SER A 57 -2.22 0.94 -5.57
N ALA A 58 -2.80 -0.24 -5.83
CA ALA A 58 -2.19 -1.25 -6.67
C ALA A 58 -2.45 -0.96 -8.16
N GLY A 59 -1.55 -1.44 -9.01
CA GLY A 59 -1.57 -1.18 -10.44
C GLY A 59 -0.82 0.09 -10.80
N GLY A 60 -0.45 0.20 -12.06
CA GLY A 60 0.33 1.33 -12.55
C GLY A 60 0.88 1.05 -13.93
N VAL A 61 1.96 1.74 -14.28
CA VAL A 61 2.68 1.53 -15.55
C VAL A 61 3.55 0.27 -15.43
N PRO A 62 3.27 -0.80 -16.21
CA PRO A 62 4.05 -2.02 -16.18
C PRO A 62 5.50 -1.79 -16.63
N PHE A 63 6.45 -2.49 -16.03
CA PHE A 63 7.87 -2.36 -16.39
C PHE A 63 8.16 -2.78 -17.83
N GLU A 64 7.37 -3.69 -18.39
CA GLU A 64 7.48 -4.13 -19.79
C GLU A 64 7.23 -3.00 -20.80
N GLU A 65 6.46 -2.00 -20.42
CA GLU A 65 6.20 -0.80 -21.24
C GLU A 65 7.33 0.22 -21.16
N LEU A 66 8.34 0.01 -20.29
CA LEU A 66 9.45 0.93 -20.07
C LEU A 66 10.76 0.36 -20.61
N ASP A 67 11.65 1.25 -21.01
CA ASP A 67 13.05 0.92 -21.29
C ASP A 67 13.91 0.97 -20.01
N GLU A 68 15.21 0.71 -20.14
CA GLU A 68 16.18 0.76 -19.03
C GLU A 68 16.33 2.15 -18.39
N GLY A 69 15.90 3.20 -19.08
CA GLY A 69 15.88 4.58 -18.60
C GLY A 69 14.54 5.00 -18.00
N LEU A 70 13.60 4.06 -17.86
CA LEU A 70 12.21 4.30 -17.43
C LEU A 70 11.41 5.21 -18.39
N MET A 71 11.79 5.23 -19.67
CA MET A 71 11.04 5.89 -20.73
C MET A 71 9.98 4.93 -21.30
N LEU A 72 8.78 5.44 -21.55
CA LEU A 72 7.73 4.69 -22.23
C LEU A 72 8.16 4.30 -23.65
N ARG A 73 8.17 3.01 -23.98
CA ARG A 73 8.55 2.50 -25.31
C ARG A 73 7.63 3.01 -26.40
N ARG A 74 6.34 3.20 -26.11
CA ARG A 74 5.33 3.68 -27.05
C ARG A 74 5.25 5.20 -27.16
N LEU A 75 5.85 5.94 -26.22
CA LEU A 75 5.83 7.39 -26.16
C LEU A 75 7.23 7.93 -25.86
N PRO A 76 8.14 7.97 -26.85
CA PRO A 76 9.48 8.48 -26.66
C PRO A 76 9.50 9.90 -26.08
N GLY A 77 10.35 10.14 -25.07
CA GLY A 77 10.44 11.39 -24.34
C GLY A 77 9.56 11.48 -23.11
N VAL A 78 8.70 10.48 -22.83
CA VAL A 78 7.89 10.40 -21.62
C VAL A 78 8.50 9.37 -20.67
N PHE A 79 8.73 9.78 -19.43
CA PHE A 79 9.37 8.96 -18.38
C PHE A 79 8.42 8.78 -17.21
N CYS A 80 8.46 7.60 -16.60
CA CYS A 80 7.63 7.25 -15.46
C CYS A 80 8.52 6.85 -14.27
N ALA A 81 8.14 7.28 -13.05
CA ALA A 81 8.88 6.95 -11.85
C ALA A 81 7.99 6.99 -10.61
N GLY A 82 8.48 6.45 -9.52
CA GLY A 82 7.80 6.49 -8.24
C GLY A 82 6.64 5.52 -8.15
N GLU A 83 5.62 5.89 -7.42
CA GLU A 83 4.47 5.03 -7.10
C GLU A 83 3.53 4.79 -8.30
N MET A 84 3.72 5.53 -9.40
CA MET A 84 3.00 5.27 -10.65
C MET A 84 3.47 4.00 -11.38
N LEU A 85 4.62 3.44 -11.03
CA LEU A 85 5.10 2.17 -11.57
C LEU A 85 4.32 1.00 -10.98
N ASP A 86 4.07 -0.04 -11.79
CA ASP A 86 3.32 -1.22 -11.34
C ASP A 86 4.20 -2.14 -10.49
N TRP A 87 4.35 -1.78 -9.23
CA TRP A 87 4.97 -2.58 -8.19
C TRP A 87 4.43 -2.18 -6.83
N GLU A 88 4.60 -3.02 -5.84
CA GLU A 88 4.04 -2.81 -4.52
C GLU A 88 5.10 -2.99 -3.43
N ALA A 89 5.02 -2.12 -2.43
CA ALA A 89 5.70 -2.27 -1.15
C ALA A 89 4.82 -1.72 -0.03
N PRO A 90 4.97 -2.21 1.20
CA PRO A 90 4.33 -1.58 2.35
C PRO A 90 4.69 -0.10 2.43
N THR A 91 3.70 0.74 2.73
CA THR A 91 3.93 2.17 2.94
C THR A 91 5.00 2.40 4.00
N GLY A 92 5.99 3.26 3.69
CA GLY A 92 7.11 3.55 4.57
C GLY A 92 8.45 3.60 3.85
N GLY A 93 9.53 3.24 4.54
CA GLY A 93 10.90 3.40 4.07
C GLY A 93 11.20 2.71 2.74
N TYR A 94 10.70 1.50 2.51
CA TYR A 94 10.92 0.78 1.24
C TYR A 94 10.26 1.49 0.05
N LEU A 95 8.99 1.86 0.18
CA LEU A 95 8.26 2.56 -0.87
C LEU A 95 8.93 3.89 -1.22
N LEU A 96 9.25 4.70 -0.22
CA LEU A 96 9.94 5.99 -0.43
C LEU A 96 11.32 5.82 -1.07
N THR A 97 12.11 4.85 -0.60
CA THR A 97 13.43 4.59 -1.18
C THR A 97 13.34 4.23 -2.66
N ALA A 98 12.38 3.40 -3.04
CA ALA A 98 12.20 3.03 -4.43
C ALA A 98 11.65 4.19 -5.29
N CYS A 99 10.77 5.05 -4.73
CA CYS A 99 10.32 6.26 -5.41
C CYS A 99 11.49 7.20 -5.72
N PHE A 100 12.39 7.43 -4.76
CA PHE A 100 13.59 8.24 -4.98
C PHE A 100 14.57 7.58 -5.95
N ALA A 101 14.79 6.28 -5.84
CA ALA A 101 15.70 5.55 -6.74
C ALA A 101 15.20 5.56 -8.19
N SER A 102 13.91 5.28 -8.42
CA SER A 102 13.30 5.32 -9.74
C SER A 102 13.25 6.74 -10.30
N GLY A 103 12.98 7.75 -9.48
CA GLY A 103 13.04 9.16 -9.89
C GLY A 103 14.44 9.55 -10.39
N ARG A 104 15.48 9.12 -9.67
CA ARG A 104 16.87 9.34 -10.11
C ARG A 104 17.18 8.60 -11.42
N ALA A 105 16.80 7.33 -11.53
CA ALA A 105 17.01 6.53 -12.74
C ALA A 105 16.32 7.15 -13.97
N ALA A 106 15.07 7.60 -13.81
CA ALA A 106 14.32 8.29 -14.86
C ALA A 106 14.99 9.61 -15.25
N ALA A 107 15.49 10.40 -14.30
CA ALA A 107 16.20 11.64 -14.60
C ALA A 107 17.49 11.39 -15.38
N GLU A 108 18.27 10.38 -15.00
CA GLU A 108 19.46 9.97 -15.75
C GLU A 108 19.11 9.45 -17.16
N GLY A 109 18.02 8.70 -17.30
CA GLY A 109 17.45 8.27 -18.58
C GLY A 109 17.05 9.46 -19.46
N MET A 110 16.34 10.41 -18.90
CA MET A 110 15.94 11.66 -19.56
C MET A 110 17.14 12.45 -20.07
N LEU A 111 18.18 12.62 -19.26
CA LEU A 111 19.40 13.32 -19.67
C LEU A 111 20.11 12.61 -20.84
N ARG A 112 20.18 11.28 -20.83
CA ARG A 112 20.72 10.50 -21.94
C ARG A 112 19.90 10.72 -23.23
N TRP A 113 18.60 10.63 -23.12
CA TRP A 113 17.67 10.80 -24.23
C TRP A 113 17.76 12.21 -24.83
N LEU A 114 17.78 13.25 -24.01
CA LEU A 114 17.91 14.64 -24.43
C LEU A 114 19.22 14.88 -25.22
N ARG A 115 20.34 14.35 -24.70
CA ARG A 115 21.63 14.47 -25.37
C ARG A 115 21.66 13.80 -26.75
N ALA A 116 20.90 12.71 -26.90
CA ALA A 116 20.83 11.97 -28.17
C ALA A 116 19.85 12.57 -29.18
N ASN A 117 18.79 13.26 -28.71
CA ASN A 117 17.66 13.65 -29.57
C ASN A 117 17.43 15.15 -29.68
N VAL A 118 18.05 15.98 -28.84
CA VAL A 118 17.89 17.44 -28.87
C VAL A 118 19.21 18.08 -29.27
N PRO A 119 19.26 18.83 -30.41
CA PRO A 119 20.45 19.54 -30.84
C PRO A 119 20.91 20.57 -29.78
N ALA A 120 22.22 20.68 -29.59
CA ALA A 120 22.82 21.61 -28.61
C ALA A 120 22.43 23.11 -28.84
N ASN A 121 21.90 23.44 -30.01
CA ASN A 121 21.51 24.80 -30.43
C ASN A 121 19.99 25.00 -30.49
N ALA A 122 19.16 24.20 -29.86
CA ALA A 122 17.74 24.49 -29.80
C ALA A 122 17.50 25.81 -29.02
N PRO A 123 16.71 26.76 -29.55
CA PRO A 123 16.41 28.01 -28.85
C PRO A 123 15.70 27.67 -27.52
N ARG A 124 16.09 28.36 -26.44
CA ARG A 124 15.47 28.27 -25.12
C ARG A 124 14.12 28.97 -25.11
#